data_2e65c56ed74e8fd7ac8ace7edd159c85
#
_entry.id   2e65c56ed74e8fd7ac8ace7edd159c85
#
_cell.length_a   1.000
_cell.length_b   1.000
_cell.length_c   1.000
_cell.angle_alpha   90.00
_cell.angle_beta   90.00
_cell.angle_gamma   90.00
#
_symmetry.space_group_name_H-M   'P 1'
#
loop_
_entity.id
_entity.type
_entity.pdbx_description
1 polymer ?
#
loop_
_entity_poly.entity_id
_entity_poly.type
_entity_poly.pdbx_seq_one_letter_code
_entity_poly.pdbx_strand_id
1 'polypeptide(L)'
;MSETRGPRRIGRSIGAVVAGALAGIVLSIGTDMVLRAVGIFTPLGQPMADSLLLLATAYRTVCGVLGSYITARLAPDRPMAHALVLGVMGLVVSILGAVVTWNKGPEFGPYWYPLALIAPQSLAPGPAANCVRYNCGRHYS
;
A
#
# COMPACT_ATOMS: atom_id res chain seq x y z
N MET A 1 -30.67 13.86 -14.63
CA MET A 1 -31.19 13.06 -13.49
C MET A 1 -30.00 12.71 -12.59
N SER A 2 -29.86 13.44 -11.49
CA SER A 2 -28.83 13.21 -10.48
C SER A 2 -29.31 12.08 -9.55
N GLU A 3 -28.85 10.85 -9.79
CA GLU A 3 -29.04 9.78 -8.83
C GLU A 3 -28.33 10.14 -7.53
N THR A 4 -29.11 10.46 -6.52
CA THR A 4 -28.63 10.60 -5.14
C THR A 4 -28.06 9.26 -4.70
N ARG A 5 -26.73 9.13 -4.75
CA ARG A 5 -26.00 7.99 -4.20
C ARG A 5 -26.30 7.89 -2.72
N GLY A 6 -27.13 6.92 -2.35
CA GLY A 6 -27.57 6.74 -0.97
C GLY A 6 -26.40 6.55 0.01
N PRO A 7 -26.51 7.02 1.26
CA PRO A 7 -25.45 7.04 2.28
C PRO A 7 -24.83 5.66 2.56
N ARG A 8 -25.57 4.56 2.33
CA ARG A 8 -25.08 3.18 2.47
C ARG A 8 -23.96 2.81 1.49
N ARG A 9 -23.97 3.36 0.27
CA ARG A 9 -22.94 3.07 -0.75
C ARG A 9 -21.62 3.78 -0.42
N ILE A 10 -21.69 5.00 0.11
CA ILE A 10 -20.53 5.78 0.53
C ILE A 10 -19.83 5.09 1.71
N GLY A 11 -20.55 4.63 2.71
CA GLY A 11 -20.00 3.90 3.85
C GLY A 11 -19.27 2.62 3.45
N ARG A 12 -19.82 1.82 2.52
CA ARG A 12 -19.16 0.63 1.99
C ARG A 12 -17.89 0.95 1.19
N SER A 13 -17.90 2.05 0.46
CA SER A 13 -16.71 2.51 -0.29
C SER A 13 -15.58 2.93 0.64
N ILE A 14 -15.88 3.71 1.68
CA ILE A 14 -14.91 4.10 2.70
C ILE A 14 -14.41 2.87 3.44
N GLY A 15 -15.30 1.96 3.83
CA GLY A 15 -14.94 0.70 4.49
C GLY A 15 -13.99 -0.15 3.67
N ALA A 16 -14.18 -0.24 2.34
CA ALA A 16 -13.29 -0.98 1.45
C ALA A 16 -11.87 -0.40 1.40
N VAL A 17 -11.75 0.94 1.32
CA VAL A 17 -10.44 1.63 1.32
C VAL A 17 -9.75 1.45 2.67
N VAL A 18 -10.47 1.65 3.77
CA VAL A 18 -9.93 1.48 5.12
C VAL A 18 -9.49 0.04 5.37
N ALA A 19 -10.29 -0.95 4.97
CA ALA A 19 -9.94 -2.37 5.12
C ALA A 19 -8.68 -2.74 4.33
N GLY A 20 -8.55 -2.27 3.08
CA GLY A 20 -7.36 -2.50 2.27
C GLY A 20 -6.12 -1.80 2.82
N ALA A 21 -6.26 -0.57 3.32
CA ALA A 21 -5.18 0.16 3.97
C ALA A 21 -4.70 -0.57 5.25
N LEU A 22 -5.64 -0.95 6.12
CA LEU A 22 -5.32 -1.70 7.35
C LEU A 22 -4.66 -3.05 7.04
N ALA A 23 -5.17 -3.79 6.06
CA ALA A 23 -4.56 -5.05 5.65
C ALA A 23 -3.12 -4.85 5.16
N GLY A 24 -2.85 -3.85 4.33
CA GLY A 24 -1.49 -3.52 3.87
C GLY A 24 -0.56 -3.13 5.02
N ILE A 25 -1.03 -2.31 5.96
CA ILE A 25 -0.26 -1.88 7.14
C ILE A 25 0.05 -3.07 8.04
N VAL A 26 -0.95 -3.89 8.39
CA VAL A 26 -0.78 -5.05 9.27
C VAL A 26 0.17 -6.07 8.66
N LEU A 27 0.05 -6.36 7.36
CA LEU A 27 0.97 -7.25 6.64
C LEU A 27 2.39 -6.69 6.64
N SER A 28 2.57 -5.39 6.40
CA SER A 28 3.88 -4.74 6.38
C SER A 28 4.55 -4.78 7.76
N ILE A 29 3.84 -4.37 8.81
CA ILE A 29 4.35 -4.39 10.19
C ILE A 29 4.63 -5.82 10.64
N GLY A 30 3.72 -6.76 10.35
CA GLY A 30 3.89 -8.17 10.67
C GLY A 30 5.16 -8.76 10.04
N THR A 31 5.40 -8.46 8.77
CA THR A 31 6.62 -8.88 8.06
C THR A 31 7.87 -8.25 8.68
N ASP A 32 7.83 -6.94 8.99
CA ASP A 32 8.94 -6.25 9.67
C ASP A 32 9.28 -6.92 11.02
N MET A 33 8.27 -7.26 11.82
CA MET A 33 8.45 -7.91 13.11
C MET A 33 9.05 -9.30 12.98
N VAL A 34 8.58 -10.09 12.02
CA VAL A 34 9.12 -11.43 11.75
C VAL A 34 10.58 -11.34 11.30
N LEU A 35 10.90 -10.45 10.36
CA LEU A 35 12.27 -10.31 9.85
C LEU A 35 13.26 -9.83 10.94
N ARG A 36 12.79 -9.03 11.90
CA ARG A 36 13.58 -8.67 13.09
C ARG A 36 13.71 -9.83 14.06
N ALA A 37 12.66 -10.58 14.30
CA ALA A 37 12.66 -11.73 15.23
C ALA A 37 13.62 -12.84 14.76
N VAL A 38 13.71 -13.06 13.45
CA VAL A 38 14.68 -14.05 12.87
C VAL A 38 16.08 -13.48 12.66
N GLY A 39 16.34 -12.22 13.06
CA GLY A 39 17.67 -11.60 12.98
C GLY A 39 18.12 -11.18 11.58
N ILE A 40 17.21 -11.14 10.59
CA ILE A 40 17.53 -10.65 9.24
C ILE A 40 17.63 -9.12 9.24
N PHE A 41 16.72 -8.45 9.94
CA PHE A 41 16.74 -7.00 10.07
C PHE A 41 17.47 -6.56 11.34
N THR A 42 18.22 -5.47 11.21
CA THR A 42 18.90 -4.84 12.36
C THR A 42 17.89 -4.36 13.40
N PRO A 43 18.28 -4.30 14.68
CA PRO A 43 17.45 -3.70 15.74
C PRO A 43 17.06 -2.26 15.42
N LEU A 44 15.96 -1.81 16.02
CA LEU A 44 15.48 -0.43 15.87
C LEU A 44 16.56 0.57 16.33
N GLY A 45 16.76 1.63 15.55
CA GLY A 45 17.73 2.67 15.85
C GLY A 45 19.15 2.40 15.35
N GLN A 46 19.36 1.32 14.57
CA GLN A 46 20.64 1.07 13.92
C GLN A 46 20.54 1.22 12.39
N PRO A 47 21.62 1.69 11.73
CA PRO A 47 21.63 1.79 10.28
C PRO A 47 21.50 0.42 9.64
N MET A 48 20.72 0.32 8.57
CA MET A 48 20.42 -0.90 7.85
C MET A 48 21.20 -0.94 6.53
N ALA A 49 21.70 -2.10 6.14
CA ALA A 49 22.40 -2.27 4.86
C ALA A 49 21.45 -2.05 3.67
N ASP A 50 21.97 -1.51 2.57
CA ASP A 50 21.18 -1.20 1.36
C ASP A 50 20.43 -2.41 0.80
N SER A 51 21.02 -3.59 0.87
CA SER A 51 20.38 -4.85 0.45
C SER A 51 19.12 -5.17 1.26
N LEU A 52 19.12 -4.89 2.56
CA LEU A 52 17.97 -5.09 3.43
C LEU A 52 16.88 -4.03 3.18
N LEU A 53 17.29 -2.80 2.83
CA LEU A 53 16.37 -1.74 2.43
C LEU A 53 15.69 -2.06 1.09
N LEU A 54 16.42 -2.66 0.13
CA LEU A 54 15.84 -3.16 -1.11
C LEU A 54 14.82 -4.28 -0.84
N LEU A 55 15.16 -5.22 0.04
CA LEU A 55 14.23 -6.26 0.47
C LEU A 55 12.98 -5.65 1.11
N ALA A 56 13.16 -4.65 1.99
CA ALA A 56 12.05 -3.93 2.60
C ALA A 56 11.14 -3.26 1.57
N THR A 57 11.72 -2.62 0.57
CA THR A 57 10.96 -2.01 -0.54
C THR A 57 10.19 -3.06 -1.33
N ALA A 58 10.81 -4.20 -1.63
CA ALA A 58 10.19 -5.27 -2.40
C ALA A 58 8.94 -5.84 -1.71
N TYR A 59 9.04 -6.30 -0.45
CA TYR A 59 7.87 -6.87 0.21
C TYR A 59 6.80 -5.82 0.54
N ARG A 60 7.18 -4.56 0.84
CA ARG A 60 6.22 -3.47 1.04
C ARG A 60 5.43 -3.17 -0.23
N THR A 61 6.07 -3.27 -1.39
CA THR A 61 5.40 -3.18 -2.69
C THR A 61 4.36 -4.30 -2.83
N VAL A 62 4.73 -5.53 -2.52
CA VAL A 62 3.80 -6.68 -2.55
C VAL A 62 2.63 -6.46 -1.60
N CYS A 63 2.89 -6.02 -0.36
CA CYS A 63 1.84 -5.70 0.62
C CYS A 63 0.91 -4.58 0.12
N GLY A 64 1.45 -3.57 -0.55
CA GLY A 64 0.68 -2.48 -1.16
C GLY A 64 -0.23 -2.98 -2.30
N VAL A 65 0.28 -3.86 -3.15
CA VAL A 65 -0.52 -4.50 -4.23
C VAL A 65 -1.64 -5.35 -3.62
N LEU A 66 -1.35 -6.15 -2.59
CA LEU A 66 -2.35 -6.95 -1.90
C LEU A 66 -3.41 -6.08 -1.24
N GLY A 67 -3.02 -4.99 -0.55
CA GLY A 67 -3.95 -4.02 0.03
C GLY A 67 -4.86 -3.40 -1.03
N SER A 68 -4.30 -3.00 -2.17
CA SER A 68 -5.05 -2.46 -3.30
C SER A 68 -6.01 -3.50 -3.91
N TYR A 69 -5.58 -4.75 -4.00
CA TYR A 69 -6.43 -5.86 -4.48
C TYR A 69 -7.62 -6.10 -3.54
N ILE A 70 -7.39 -6.13 -2.22
CA ILE A 70 -8.44 -6.26 -1.20
C ILE A 70 -9.43 -5.10 -1.32
N THR A 71 -8.93 -3.86 -1.42
CA THR A 71 -9.78 -2.68 -1.63
C THR A 71 -10.64 -2.82 -2.88
N ALA A 72 -10.06 -3.22 -4.00
CA ALA A 72 -10.78 -3.39 -5.27
C ALA A 72 -11.84 -4.48 -5.19
N ARG A 73 -11.59 -5.56 -4.44
CA ARG A 73 -12.55 -6.65 -4.22
C ARG A 73 -13.72 -6.27 -3.33
N LEU A 74 -13.47 -5.45 -2.32
CA LEU A 74 -14.50 -5.01 -1.38
C LEU A 74 -15.31 -3.81 -1.87
N ALA A 75 -14.78 -3.08 -2.88
CA ALA A 75 -15.46 -1.91 -3.44
C ALA A 75 -16.75 -2.31 -4.17
N PRO A 76 -17.93 -1.77 -3.80
CA PRO A 76 -19.20 -2.12 -4.41
C PRO A 76 -19.34 -1.60 -5.84
N ASP A 77 -18.77 -0.42 -6.12
CA ASP A 77 -18.83 0.26 -7.41
C ASP A 77 -17.46 0.84 -7.77
N ARG A 78 -17.07 0.80 -9.04
CA ARG A 78 -15.83 1.37 -9.58
C ARG A 78 -14.55 0.97 -8.80
N PRO A 79 -14.18 -0.31 -8.78
CA PRO A 79 -13.03 -0.82 -8.01
C PRO A 79 -11.73 -0.09 -8.34
N MET A 80 -11.56 0.36 -9.58
CA MET A 80 -10.40 1.11 -10.06
C MET A 80 -10.24 2.46 -9.35
N ALA A 81 -11.35 3.19 -9.12
CA ALA A 81 -11.30 4.47 -8.43
C ALA A 81 -10.87 4.30 -6.96
N HIS A 82 -11.34 3.26 -6.28
CA HIS A 82 -11.00 2.98 -4.88
C HIS A 82 -9.54 2.53 -4.73
N ALA A 83 -9.04 1.70 -5.63
CA ALA A 83 -7.63 1.32 -5.69
C ALA A 83 -6.72 2.54 -5.97
N LEU A 84 -7.15 3.45 -6.85
CA LEU A 84 -6.43 4.69 -7.13
C LEU A 84 -6.38 5.61 -5.90
N VAL A 85 -7.50 5.77 -5.18
CA VAL A 85 -7.56 6.56 -3.93
C VAL A 85 -6.58 5.99 -2.91
N LEU A 86 -6.55 4.66 -2.72
CA LEU A 86 -5.60 4.02 -1.82
C LEU A 86 -4.14 4.25 -2.26
N GLY A 87 -3.85 4.17 -3.56
CA GLY A 87 -2.53 4.45 -4.11
C GLY A 87 -2.10 5.90 -3.85
N VAL A 88 -2.99 6.87 -4.08
CA VAL A 88 -2.73 8.29 -3.81
C VAL A 88 -2.51 8.53 -2.32
N MET A 89 -3.32 7.93 -1.44
CA MET A 89 -3.10 8.02 0.01
C MET A 89 -1.74 7.43 0.41
N GLY A 90 -1.37 6.27 -0.11
CA GLY A 90 -0.06 5.67 0.11
C GLY A 90 1.08 6.57 -0.35
N LEU A 91 0.93 7.20 -1.52
CA LEU A 91 1.88 8.16 -2.06
C LEU A 91 2.07 9.36 -1.12
N VAL A 92 0.97 9.98 -0.68
CA VAL A 92 1.01 11.12 0.26
C VAL A 92 1.70 10.75 1.55
N VAL A 93 1.35 9.61 2.15
CA VAL A 93 1.98 9.11 3.39
C VAL A 93 3.48 8.84 3.18
N SER A 94 3.86 8.27 2.03
CA SER A 94 5.27 8.03 1.69
C SER A 94 6.06 9.33 1.53
N ILE A 95 5.49 10.34 0.88
CA ILE A 95 6.11 11.67 0.75
C ILE A 95 6.26 12.33 2.13
N LEU A 96 5.22 12.32 2.95
CA LEU A 96 5.28 12.86 4.32
C LEU A 96 6.34 12.12 5.15
N GLY A 97 6.40 10.81 5.07
CA GLY A 97 7.44 10.00 5.70
C GLY A 97 8.84 10.41 5.25
N ALA A 98 9.04 10.59 3.94
CA ALA A 98 10.30 11.04 3.37
C ALA A 98 10.71 12.42 3.91
N VAL A 99 9.79 13.38 3.92
CA VAL A 99 10.06 14.75 4.42
C VAL A 99 10.40 14.75 5.90
N VAL A 100 9.64 14.00 6.71
CA VAL A 100 9.85 13.94 8.17
C VAL A 100 11.18 13.26 8.52
N THR A 101 11.62 12.27 7.74
CA THR A 101 12.86 11.51 8.01
C THR A 101 14.10 12.10 7.34
N TRP A 102 13.94 13.09 6.44
CA TRP A 102 15.01 13.62 5.59
C TRP A 102 16.30 14.02 6.34
N ASN A 103 16.15 14.59 7.55
CA ASN A 103 17.26 15.09 8.37
C ASN A 103 17.42 14.35 9.71
N LYS A 104 16.80 13.17 9.89
CA LYS A 104 16.80 12.49 11.19
C LYS A 104 17.97 11.52 11.41
N GLY A 105 18.87 11.38 10.44
CA GLY A 105 20.08 10.59 10.61
C GLY A 105 20.09 9.24 9.84
N PRO A 106 21.24 8.54 9.86
CA PRO A 106 21.48 7.33 9.06
C PRO A 106 20.61 6.13 9.47
N GLU A 107 20.01 6.15 10.64
CA GLU A 107 19.08 5.13 11.14
C GLU A 107 17.79 5.02 10.32
N PHE A 108 17.41 6.07 9.59
CA PHE A 108 16.26 6.08 8.70
C PHE A 108 16.60 5.67 7.25
N GLY A 109 17.85 5.30 7.00
CA GLY A 109 18.35 4.88 5.70
C GLY A 109 18.80 6.04 4.79
N PRO A 110 19.42 5.72 3.66
CA PRO A 110 19.89 6.70 2.68
C PRO A 110 18.71 7.41 2.00
N TYR A 111 18.96 8.60 1.45
CA TYR A 111 17.94 9.44 0.80
C TYR A 111 17.17 8.78 -0.34
N TRP A 112 17.74 7.75 -0.98
CA TRP A 112 17.09 7.01 -2.04
C TRP A 112 15.97 6.08 -1.54
N TYR A 113 16.04 5.63 -0.29
CA TYR A 113 15.08 4.66 0.26
C TYR A 113 13.63 5.20 0.33
N PRO A 114 13.35 6.37 0.94
CA PRO A 114 12.00 6.92 0.90
C PRO A 114 11.52 7.21 -0.54
N LEU A 115 12.42 7.59 -1.45
CA LEU A 115 12.10 7.80 -2.85
C LEU A 115 11.74 6.48 -3.56
N ALA A 116 12.46 5.40 -3.24
CA ALA A 116 12.16 4.07 -3.76
C ALA A 116 10.80 3.53 -3.28
N LEU A 117 10.31 3.96 -2.13
CA LEU A 117 8.97 3.60 -1.64
C LEU A 117 7.84 4.36 -2.37
N ILE A 118 8.13 5.51 -2.95
CA ILE A 118 7.14 6.30 -3.69
C ILE A 118 6.82 5.66 -5.05
N ALA A 119 7.81 5.16 -5.77
CA ALA A 119 7.65 4.61 -7.13
C ALA A 119 6.64 3.44 -7.19
N PRO A 120 6.70 2.40 -6.33
CA PRO A 120 5.74 1.31 -6.36
C PRO A 120 4.32 1.72 -6.00
N GLN A 121 4.15 2.74 -5.17
CA GLN A 121 2.82 3.21 -4.75
C GLN A 121 2.02 3.80 -5.92
N SER A 122 2.69 4.42 -6.88
CA SER A 122 2.06 4.95 -8.09
C SER A 122 1.65 3.85 -9.09
N LEU A 123 2.33 2.71 -9.06
CA LEU A 123 2.10 1.58 -9.98
C LEU A 123 1.13 0.53 -9.42
N ALA A 124 1.04 0.40 -8.09
CA ALA A 124 0.26 -0.64 -7.43
C ALA A 124 -1.24 -0.68 -7.80
N PRO A 125 -1.97 0.44 -7.99
CA PRO A 125 -3.38 0.39 -8.34
C PRO A 125 -3.67 -0.19 -9.72
N GLY A 126 -2.78 -0.06 -10.69
CA GLY A 126 -3.00 -0.51 -12.07
C GLY A 126 -3.13 -2.03 -12.20
N PRO A 127 -2.16 -2.85 -11.78
CA PRO A 127 -2.21 -4.31 -11.90
C PRO A 127 -3.34 -4.94 -11.07
N ALA A 128 -3.57 -4.43 -9.84
CA ALA A 128 -4.63 -4.93 -8.97
C ALA A 128 -6.03 -4.68 -9.57
N ALA A 129 -6.26 -3.51 -10.12
CA ALA A 129 -7.53 -3.16 -10.74
C ALA A 129 -7.79 -3.96 -12.04
N ASN A 130 -6.75 -4.21 -12.83
CA ASN A 130 -6.86 -5.04 -14.03
C ASN A 130 -7.19 -6.50 -13.68
N CYS A 131 -6.57 -7.07 -12.65
CA CYS A 131 -6.84 -8.44 -12.20
C CYS A 131 -8.30 -8.62 -11.77
N VAL A 132 -8.88 -7.66 -11.05
CA VAL A 132 -10.29 -7.67 -10.65
C VAL A 132 -11.20 -7.55 -11.88
N ARG A 133 -10.86 -6.73 -12.85
CA ARG A 133 -11.64 -6.54 -14.08
C ARG A 133 -11.69 -7.81 -14.93
N TYR A 134 -10.56 -8.52 -15.05
CA TYR A 134 -10.49 -9.81 -15.79
C TYR A 134 -11.34 -10.90 -15.13
N ASN A 135 -11.36 -10.94 -13.80
CA ASN A 135 -12.08 -11.96 -13.05
C ASN A 135 -13.60 -11.70 -13.02
N CYS A 136 -14.04 -10.44 -13.03
CA CYS A 136 -15.47 -10.10 -13.16
C CYS A 136 -16.03 -10.42 -14.56
N GLY A 137 -15.24 -10.28 -15.62
CA GLY A 137 -15.69 -10.58 -16.99
C GLY A 137 -15.96 -12.07 -17.24
N ARG A 138 -15.38 -12.97 -16.45
CA ARG A 138 -15.51 -14.43 -16.63
C ARG A 138 -16.78 -15.03 -16.02
N HIS A 139 -17.49 -14.29 -15.18
CA HIS A 139 -18.73 -14.74 -14.54
C HIS A 139 -20.02 -14.32 -15.28
N TYR A 140 -19.91 -13.59 -16.39
CA TYR A 140 -21.04 -13.13 -17.20
C TYR A 140 -21.07 -13.71 -18.62
N SER A 141 -20.32 -14.78 -18.90
CA SER A 141 -20.40 -15.52 -20.17
C SER A 141 -21.10 -16.85 -20.01
#